data_8a41edbec8692d619b45c8bc79475dd2
#
_entry.id   8a41edbec8692d619b45c8bc79475dd2
#
_cell.length_a   1.000
_cell.length_b   1.000
_cell.length_c   1.000
_cell.angle_alpha   90.00
_cell.angle_beta   90.00
_cell.angle_gamma   90.00
#
_symmetry.space_group_name_H-M   'P 1'
#
loop_
_entity.id
_entity.type
_entity.pdbx_description
1 polymer ?
#
loop_
_entity_poly.entity_id
_entity_poly.type
_entity_poly.pdbx_seq_one_letter_code
_entity_poly.pdbx_strand_id
1 'polypeptide(L)'
;MPSTVTRRSAAERTAQISSAAQSLAREAGLSAVTLRAVATEVGVAPALVAHYAPSMDTLVGDTFAAIVGDELSEVEELARSRSTASDALAAVLASLLDEGRAEVTLIWVQSWSLGGRNETLAARVREQMDAWRTFLAGVIDVGRGAGEFRCDDPLAIAGQILGMVDGLNAHSLVAWQDASERTRLLLRSVEAMLDLEPDVLVGRLPV
;
A
#
# COMPACT_ATOMS: atom_id res chain seq x y z
N MET A 1 -21.12 -3.51 -42.65
CA MET A 1 -19.66 -3.30 -42.56
C MET A 1 -19.18 -4.21 -41.43
N PRO A 2 -18.34 -5.24 -41.71
CA PRO A 2 -17.79 -6.04 -40.61
C PRO A 2 -16.76 -5.18 -39.89
N SER A 3 -16.98 -4.97 -38.57
CA SER A 3 -15.99 -4.37 -37.69
C SER A 3 -14.75 -5.24 -37.67
N THR A 4 -13.63 -4.73 -38.19
CA THR A 4 -12.30 -5.34 -38.04
C THR A 4 -11.96 -5.37 -36.58
N VAL A 5 -12.17 -6.51 -35.92
CA VAL A 5 -11.65 -6.78 -34.58
C VAL A 5 -10.13 -6.79 -34.71
N THR A 6 -9.50 -5.67 -34.41
CA THR A 6 -8.04 -5.55 -34.38
C THR A 6 -7.50 -6.57 -33.34
N ARG A 7 -6.75 -7.53 -33.80
CA ARG A 7 -6.13 -8.56 -32.93
C ARG A 7 -5.11 -7.85 -32.02
N ARG A 8 -5.43 -7.72 -30.73
CA ARG A 8 -4.51 -7.14 -29.75
C ARG A 8 -3.23 -7.96 -29.63
N SER A 9 -2.12 -7.29 -29.41
CA SER A 9 -0.83 -7.94 -29.11
C SER A 9 -0.88 -8.69 -27.79
N ALA A 10 0.07 -9.60 -27.56
CA ALA A 10 0.19 -10.31 -26.29
C ALA A 10 0.40 -9.35 -25.12
N ALA A 11 1.26 -8.34 -25.29
CA ALA A 11 1.52 -7.32 -24.27
C ALA A 11 0.27 -6.50 -23.91
N GLU A 12 -0.50 -6.04 -24.91
CA GLU A 12 -1.76 -5.34 -24.69
C GLU A 12 -2.79 -6.21 -23.95
N ARG A 13 -2.83 -7.51 -24.25
CA ARG A 13 -3.74 -8.43 -23.58
C ARG A 13 -3.32 -8.66 -22.11
N THR A 14 -2.04 -8.85 -21.85
CA THR A 14 -1.53 -8.98 -20.49
C THR A 14 -1.82 -7.71 -19.67
N ALA A 15 -1.56 -6.53 -20.23
CA ALA A 15 -1.86 -5.26 -19.57
C ALA A 15 -3.36 -5.10 -19.27
N GLN A 16 -4.24 -5.50 -20.20
CA GLN A 16 -5.70 -5.46 -19.99
C GLN A 16 -6.15 -6.41 -18.86
N ILE A 17 -5.59 -7.62 -18.79
CA ILE A 17 -5.88 -8.57 -17.72
C ILE A 17 -5.39 -8.04 -16.37
N SER A 18 -4.18 -7.49 -16.30
CA SER A 18 -3.62 -6.88 -15.10
C SER A 18 -4.48 -5.71 -14.62
N SER A 19 -4.86 -4.80 -15.51
CA SER A 19 -5.74 -3.66 -15.18
C SER A 19 -7.11 -4.11 -14.66
N ALA A 20 -7.73 -5.11 -15.28
CA ALA A 20 -9.00 -5.67 -14.82
C ALA A 20 -8.87 -6.33 -13.44
N ALA A 21 -7.78 -7.05 -13.18
CA ALA A 21 -7.51 -7.65 -11.88
C ALA A 21 -7.33 -6.57 -10.78
N GLN A 22 -6.64 -5.47 -11.09
CA GLN A 22 -6.48 -4.35 -10.16
C GLN A 22 -7.82 -3.65 -9.88
N SER A 23 -8.66 -3.40 -10.90
CA SER A 23 -10.00 -2.84 -10.72
C SER A 23 -10.84 -3.69 -9.77
N LEU A 24 -10.92 -4.99 -10.02
CA LEU A 24 -11.64 -5.94 -9.17
C LEU A 24 -11.11 -5.97 -7.73
N ALA A 25 -9.77 -5.92 -7.56
CA ALA A 25 -9.17 -5.91 -6.24
C ALA A 25 -9.48 -4.61 -5.48
N ARG A 26 -9.45 -3.45 -6.13
CA ARG A 26 -9.80 -2.17 -5.52
C ARG A 26 -11.28 -2.12 -5.13
N GLU A 27 -12.18 -2.63 -5.98
CA GLU A 27 -13.62 -2.61 -5.74
C GLU A 27 -14.08 -3.60 -4.65
N ALA A 28 -13.52 -4.81 -4.61
CA ALA A 28 -14.03 -5.89 -3.78
C ALA A 28 -12.96 -6.72 -3.06
N GLY A 29 -11.70 -6.25 -3.06
CA GLY A 29 -10.57 -6.89 -2.42
C GLY A 29 -9.93 -8.02 -3.24
N LEU A 30 -8.77 -8.50 -2.78
CA LEU A 30 -7.97 -9.53 -3.48
C LEU A 30 -8.74 -10.84 -3.73
N SER A 31 -9.66 -11.21 -2.85
CA SER A 31 -10.46 -12.42 -2.99
C SER A 31 -11.44 -12.38 -4.17
N ALA A 32 -11.75 -11.18 -4.68
CA ALA A 32 -12.59 -11.01 -5.88
C ALA A 32 -11.82 -11.30 -7.18
N VAL A 33 -10.49 -11.30 -7.15
CA VAL A 33 -9.65 -11.58 -8.31
C VAL A 33 -9.69 -13.08 -8.62
N THR A 34 -10.64 -13.46 -9.46
CA THR A 34 -10.82 -14.84 -9.92
C THR A 34 -10.75 -14.90 -11.44
N LEU A 35 -10.40 -16.07 -11.98
CA LEU A 35 -10.33 -16.29 -13.43
C LEU A 35 -11.62 -15.84 -14.16
N ARG A 36 -12.78 -16.15 -13.58
CA ARG A 36 -14.08 -15.81 -14.16
C ARG A 36 -14.37 -14.31 -14.06
N ALA A 37 -14.10 -13.70 -12.91
CA ALA A 37 -14.32 -12.26 -12.72
C ALA A 37 -13.45 -11.45 -13.68
N VAL A 38 -12.16 -11.75 -13.78
CA VAL A 38 -11.24 -11.09 -14.72
C VAL A 38 -11.66 -11.30 -16.17
N ALA A 39 -12.08 -12.52 -16.53
CA ALA A 39 -12.56 -12.80 -17.89
C ALA A 39 -13.83 -12.02 -18.23
N THR A 40 -14.75 -11.88 -17.29
CA THR A 40 -15.98 -11.08 -17.44
C THR A 40 -15.64 -9.61 -17.60
N GLU A 41 -14.77 -9.06 -16.76
CA GLU A 41 -14.34 -7.66 -16.80
C GLU A 41 -13.66 -7.30 -18.14
N VAL A 42 -12.81 -8.21 -18.64
CA VAL A 42 -12.11 -8.03 -19.91
C VAL A 42 -13.02 -8.30 -21.12
N GLY A 43 -14.16 -8.99 -20.93
CA GLY A 43 -15.07 -9.39 -22.00
C GLY A 43 -14.53 -10.52 -22.86
N VAL A 44 -13.88 -11.52 -22.26
CA VAL A 44 -13.26 -12.64 -22.95
C VAL A 44 -13.63 -13.99 -22.31
N ALA A 45 -13.30 -15.10 -23.00
CA ALA A 45 -13.45 -16.41 -22.39
C ALA A 45 -12.41 -16.66 -21.29
N PRO A 46 -12.76 -17.33 -20.18
CA PRO A 46 -11.81 -17.66 -19.10
C PRO A 46 -10.53 -18.37 -19.57
N ALA A 47 -10.62 -19.24 -20.57
CA ALA A 47 -9.48 -19.90 -21.17
C ALA A 47 -8.43 -18.92 -21.75
N LEU A 48 -8.87 -17.75 -22.23
CA LEU A 48 -7.95 -16.73 -22.72
C LEU A 48 -7.19 -16.08 -21.57
N VAL A 49 -7.84 -15.78 -20.45
CA VAL A 49 -7.15 -15.25 -19.25
C VAL A 49 -6.14 -16.27 -18.74
N ALA A 50 -6.53 -17.56 -18.64
CA ALA A 50 -5.62 -18.64 -18.22
C ALA A 50 -4.40 -18.81 -19.14
N HIS A 51 -4.51 -18.44 -20.42
CA HIS A 51 -3.39 -18.48 -21.36
C HIS A 51 -2.36 -17.37 -21.07
N TYR A 52 -2.80 -16.19 -20.60
CA TYR A 52 -1.92 -15.04 -20.32
C TYR A 52 -1.50 -14.91 -18.86
N ALA A 53 -2.22 -15.53 -17.92
CA ALA A 53 -1.87 -15.58 -16.51
C ALA A 53 -1.25 -16.95 -16.19
N PRO A 54 0.04 -17.04 -15.80
CA PRO A 54 0.71 -18.33 -15.55
C PRO A 54 0.01 -19.16 -14.47
N SER A 55 -0.50 -18.49 -13.43
CA SER A 55 -1.37 -19.06 -12.40
C SER A 55 -2.22 -17.96 -11.77
N MET A 56 -3.31 -18.36 -11.09
CA MET A 56 -4.10 -17.40 -10.31
C MET A 56 -3.32 -16.85 -9.13
N ASP A 57 -2.47 -17.65 -8.51
CA ASP A 57 -1.61 -17.22 -7.40
C ASP A 57 -0.65 -16.11 -7.85
N THR A 58 -0.06 -16.25 -9.02
CA THR A 58 0.79 -15.22 -9.63
C THR A 58 -0.01 -13.96 -9.96
N LEU A 59 -1.20 -14.11 -10.57
CA LEU A 59 -2.04 -12.96 -10.92
C LEU A 59 -2.45 -12.15 -9.67
N VAL A 60 -2.87 -12.84 -8.59
CA VAL A 60 -3.24 -12.19 -7.32
C VAL A 60 -2.02 -11.52 -6.68
N GLY A 61 -0.87 -12.18 -6.66
CA GLY A 61 0.38 -11.63 -6.12
C GLY A 61 0.85 -10.40 -6.88
N ASP A 62 0.85 -10.45 -8.21
CA ASP A 62 1.26 -9.32 -9.06
C ASP A 62 0.23 -8.17 -9.00
N THR A 63 -1.07 -8.48 -8.85
CA THR A 63 -2.11 -7.46 -8.62
C THR A 63 -1.89 -6.72 -7.30
N PHE A 64 -1.62 -7.46 -6.22
CA PHE A 64 -1.26 -6.88 -4.92
C PHE A 64 -0.03 -5.97 -5.05
N ALA A 65 1.07 -6.50 -5.62
CA ALA A 65 2.33 -5.77 -5.75
C ALA A 65 2.18 -4.48 -6.58
N ALA A 66 1.37 -4.51 -7.65
CA ALA A 66 1.12 -3.33 -8.47
C ALA A 66 0.38 -2.24 -7.69
N ILE A 67 -0.72 -2.60 -7.00
CA ILE A 67 -1.54 -1.62 -6.25
C ILE A 67 -0.74 -0.99 -5.11
N VAL A 68 -0.02 -1.81 -4.35
CA VAL A 68 0.77 -1.34 -3.19
C VAL A 68 2.04 -0.61 -3.63
N GLY A 69 2.63 -0.99 -4.77
CA GLY A 69 3.76 -0.27 -5.36
C GLY A 69 3.36 1.12 -5.87
N ASP A 70 2.17 1.26 -6.45
CA ASP A 70 1.60 2.57 -6.83
C ASP A 70 1.41 3.44 -5.58
N GLU A 71 0.84 2.89 -4.49
CA GLU A 71 0.68 3.59 -3.22
C GLU A 71 2.02 4.07 -2.66
N LEU A 72 3.04 3.21 -2.63
CA LEU A 72 4.38 3.59 -2.17
C LEU A 72 4.94 4.74 -3.00
N SER A 73 4.80 4.68 -4.32
CA SER A 73 5.27 5.73 -5.22
C SER A 73 4.60 7.08 -4.96
N GLU A 74 3.27 7.09 -4.70
CA GLU A 74 2.53 8.29 -4.33
C GLU A 74 3.03 8.89 -3.00
N VAL A 75 3.28 8.03 -2.02
CA VAL A 75 3.73 8.46 -0.69
C VAL A 75 5.19 8.93 -0.71
N GLU A 76 6.05 8.33 -1.53
CA GLU A 76 7.40 8.83 -1.80
C GLU A 76 7.39 10.23 -2.42
N GLU A 77 6.48 10.48 -3.38
CA GLU A 77 6.32 11.81 -3.99
C GLU A 77 5.83 12.83 -2.96
N LEU A 78 4.87 12.42 -2.11
CA LEU A 78 4.38 13.24 -1.01
C LEU A 78 5.53 13.63 -0.07
N ALA A 79 6.39 12.70 0.32
CA ALA A 79 7.55 12.95 1.18
C ALA A 79 8.54 13.91 0.51
N ARG A 80 8.87 13.67 -0.78
CA ARG A 80 9.79 14.52 -1.56
C ARG A 80 9.28 15.94 -1.76
N SER A 81 7.98 16.18 -1.71
CA SER A 81 7.37 17.52 -1.82
C SER A 81 7.51 18.37 -0.56
N ARG A 82 8.02 17.83 0.54
CA ARG A 82 8.13 18.50 1.84
C ARG A 82 9.52 19.09 2.06
N SER A 83 9.56 20.17 2.84
CA SER A 83 10.79 20.94 3.04
C SER A 83 11.69 20.40 4.16
N THR A 84 11.11 19.70 5.13
CA THR A 84 11.82 19.11 6.28
C THR A 84 11.45 17.66 6.45
N ALA A 85 12.29 16.90 7.16
CA ALA A 85 12.00 15.49 7.45
C ALA A 85 10.79 15.35 8.37
N SER A 86 10.61 16.27 9.31
CA SER A 86 9.44 16.32 10.18
C SER A 86 8.15 16.58 9.40
N ASP A 87 8.16 17.50 8.42
CA ASP A 87 6.99 17.72 7.56
C ASP A 87 6.70 16.49 6.67
N ALA A 88 7.75 15.85 6.14
CA ALA A 88 7.62 14.65 5.32
C ALA A 88 7.02 13.50 6.14
N LEU A 89 7.56 13.23 7.33
CA LEU A 89 7.11 12.14 8.19
C LEU A 89 5.66 12.36 8.64
N ALA A 90 5.31 13.56 9.10
CA ALA A 90 3.95 13.90 9.53
C ALA A 90 2.93 13.72 8.37
N ALA A 91 3.26 14.23 7.17
CA ALA A 91 2.40 14.12 6.00
C ALA A 91 2.23 12.67 5.54
N VAL A 92 3.31 11.88 5.51
CA VAL A 92 3.28 10.45 5.18
C VAL A 92 2.39 9.69 6.15
N LEU A 93 2.62 9.82 7.46
CA LEU A 93 1.88 9.09 8.47
C LEU A 93 0.39 9.47 8.49
N ALA A 94 0.06 10.75 8.30
CA ALA A 94 -1.33 11.19 8.17
C ALA A 94 -1.99 10.61 6.91
N SER A 95 -1.29 10.61 5.78
CA SER A 95 -1.78 10.02 4.53
C SER A 95 -2.07 8.52 4.65
N LEU A 96 -1.25 7.77 5.38
CA LEU A 96 -1.43 6.33 5.56
C LEU A 96 -2.67 5.95 6.39
N LEU A 97 -3.16 6.86 7.24
CA LEU A 97 -4.36 6.67 8.07
C LEU A 97 -5.59 7.39 7.51
N ASP A 98 -5.49 7.97 6.32
CA ASP A 98 -6.60 8.65 5.66
C ASP A 98 -7.71 7.68 5.25
N GLU A 99 -8.96 8.07 5.47
CA GLU A 99 -10.14 7.25 5.14
C GLU A 99 -10.28 6.97 3.64
N GLY A 100 -9.75 7.83 2.79
CA GLY A 100 -9.69 7.64 1.33
C GLY A 100 -8.85 6.43 0.90
N ARG A 101 -8.05 5.84 1.81
CA ARG A 101 -7.23 4.64 1.55
C ARG A 101 -7.86 3.32 2.00
N ALA A 102 -9.14 3.31 2.36
CA ALA A 102 -9.81 2.10 2.86
C ALA A 102 -9.73 0.91 1.90
N GLU A 103 -9.74 1.14 0.59
CA GLU A 103 -9.59 0.08 -0.42
C GLU A 103 -8.20 -0.59 -0.35
N VAL A 104 -7.12 0.19 -0.23
CA VAL A 104 -5.75 -0.33 -0.13
C VAL A 104 -5.53 -0.99 1.23
N THR A 105 -6.09 -0.42 2.29
CA THR A 105 -6.12 -1.04 3.63
C THR A 105 -6.74 -2.45 3.58
N LEU A 106 -7.87 -2.61 2.91
CA LEU A 106 -8.51 -3.93 2.75
C LEU A 106 -7.60 -4.90 1.99
N ILE A 107 -6.93 -4.44 0.95
CA ILE A 107 -5.99 -5.23 0.15
C ILE A 107 -4.82 -5.72 1.02
N TRP A 108 -4.23 -4.86 1.87
CA TRP A 108 -3.19 -5.24 2.81
C TRP A 108 -3.67 -6.31 3.80
N VAL A 109 -4.81 -6.08 4.47
CA VAL A 109 -5.36 -7.02 5.46
C VAL A 109 -5.67 -8.39 4.83
N GLN A 110 -6.24 -8.41 3.64
CA GLN A 110 -6.49 -9.66 2.91
C GLN A 110 -5.20 -10.35 2.47
N SER A 111 -4.16 -9.60 2.10
CA SER A 111 -2.90 -10.16 1.64
C SER A 111 -2.21 -11.02 2.70
N TRP A 112 -2.25 -10.62 3.95
CA TRP A 112 -1.68 -11.40 5.07
C TRP A 112 -2.46 -12.70 5.30
N SER A 113 -3.79 -12.64 5.25
CA SER A 113 -4.64 -13.82 5.44
C SER A 113 -4.50 -14.82 4.30
N LEU A 114 -4.54 -14.32 3.05
CA LEU A 114 -4.43 -15.16 1.85
C LEU A 114 -3.01 -15.67 1.65
N GLY A 115 -2.00 -14.88 1.97
CA GLY A 115 -0.58 -15.24 1.89
C GLY A 115 -0.21 -16.45 2.73
N GLY A 116 -0.92 -16.70 3.84
CA GLY A 116 -0.73 -17.92 4.63
C GLY A 116 -0.99 -19.23 3.87
N ARG A 117 -1.63 -19.17 2.68
CA ARG A 117 -1.95 -20.32 1.82
C ARG A 117 -1.50 -20.14 0.37
N ASN A 118 -0.88 -19.02 0.05
CA ASN A 118 -0.41 -18.64 -1.27
C ASN A 118 1.01 -18.08 -1.13
N GLU A 119 2.02 -18.91 -1.35
CA GLU A 119 3.43 -18.53 -1.18
C GLU A 119 3.85 -17.45 -2.20
N THR A 120 3.29 -17.44 -3.40
CA THR A 120 3.57 -16.41 -4.40
C THR A 120 3.12 -15.03 -3.91
N LEU A 121 1.90 -14.94 -3.35
CA LEU A 121 1.42 -13.72 -2.71
C LEU A 121 2.25 -13.37 -1.48
N ALA A 122 2.57 -14.34 -0.60
CA ALA A 122 3.38 -14.11 0.59
C ALA A 122 4.75 -13.53 0.25
N ALA A 123 5.40 -14.00 -0.83
CA ALA A 123 6.66 -13.44 -1.30
C ALA A 123 6.51 -11.96 -1.69
N ARG A 124 5.46 -11.61 -2.47
CA ARG A 124 5.17 -10.22 -2.85
C ARG A 124 4.87 -9.34 -1.64
N VAL A 125 4.14 -9.87 -0.65
CA VAL A 125 3.86 -9.15 0.60
C VAL A 125 5.16 -8.81 1.34
N ARG A 126 6.06 -9.77 1.50
CA ARG A 126 7.37 -9.53 2.15
C ARG A 126 8.20 -8.49 1.39
N GLU A 127 8.27 -8.58 0.06
CA GLU A 127 8.96 -7.60 -0.79
C GLU A 127 8.41 -6.17 -0.56
N GLN A 128 7.09 -6.02 -0.52
CA GLN A 128 6.47 -4.71 -0.29
C GLN A 128 6.68 -4.22 1.15
N MET A 129 6.56 -5.08 2.15
CA MET A 129 6.85 -4.71 3.55
C MET A 129 8.30 -4.23 3.72
N ASP A 130 9.26 -4.87 3.07
CA ASP A 130 10.66 -4.46 3.10
C ASP A 130 10.89 -3.12 2.36
N ALA A 131 10.21 -2.89 1.23
CA ALA A 131 10.25 -1.61 0.51
C ALA A 131 9.70 -0.46 1.37
N TRP A 132 8.53 -0.63 1.97
CA TRP A 132 7.93 0.34 2.88
C TRP A 132 8.82 0.65 4.10
N ARG A 133 9.38 -0.39 4.72
CA ARG A 133 10.30 -0.23 5.84
C ARG A 133 11.54 0.56 5.44
N THR A 134 12.12 0.26 4.28
CA THR A 134 13.28 0.96 3.74
C THR A 134 12.98 2.43 3.45
N PHE A 135 11.83 2.71 2.85
CA PHE A 135 11.38 4.08 2.58
C PHE A 135 11.25 4.89 3.88
N LEU A 136 10.50 4.41 4.87
CA LEU A 136 10.32 5.11 6.15
C LEU A 136 11.64 5.30 6.90
N ALA A 137 12.49 4.28 6.92
CA ALA A 137 13.82 4.38 7.50
C ALA A 137 14.65 5.47 6.81
N GLY A 138 14.54 5.61 5.50
CA GLY A 138 15.18 6.68 4.74
C GLY A 138 14.72 8.07 5.16
N VAL A 139 13.41 8.27 5.35
CA VAL A 139 12.85 9.55 5.83
C VAL A 139 13.38 9.87 7.24
N ILE A 140 13.41 8.86 8.13
CA ILE A 140 13.93 9.01 9.49
C ILE A 140 15.43 9.34 9.48
N ASP A 141 16.20 8.67 8.61
CA ASP A 141 17.66 8.87 8.53
C ASP A 141 18.01 10.27 7.99
N VAL A 142 17.25 10.80 7.06
CA VAL A 142 17.37 12.18 6.60
C VAL A 142 17.15 13.16 7.76
N GLY A 143 16.09 12.98 8.55
CA GLY A 143 15.80 13.83 9.71
C GLY A 143 16.87 13.69 10.81
N ARG A 144 17.41 12.50 11.04
CA ARG A 144 18.54 12.28 11.94
C ARG A 144 19.79 13.04 11.48
N GLY A 145 20.09 12.96 10.18
CA GLY A 145 21.23 13.69 9.60
C GLY A 145 21.07 15.22 9.66
N ALA A 146 19.84 15.71 9.59
CA ALA A 146 19.51 17.12 9.76
C ALA A 146 19.41 17.59 11.22
N GLY A 147 19.51 16.66 12.19
CA GLY A 147 19.37 16.96 13.62
C GLY A 147 17.91 17.18 14.06
N GLU A 148 16.95 16.83 13.23
CA GLU A 148 15.51 16.89 13.54
C GLU A 148 15.07 15.70 14.42
N PHE A 149 15.68 14.53 14.24
CA PHE A 149 15.32 13.28 14.93
C PHE A 149 16.51 12.69 15.67
N ARG A 150 16.22 11.94 16.74
CA ARG A 150 17.19 11.15 17.49
C ARG A 150 16.69 9.72 17.63
N CYS A 151 17.43 8.79 17.10
CA CYS A 151 17.25 7.36 17.29
C CYS A 151 18.50 6.60 16.91
N ASP A 152 18.68 5.40 17.46
CA ASP A 152 19.85 4.55 17.18
C ASP A 152 19.66 3.72 15.91
N ASP A 153 18.46 3.21 15.68
CA ASP A 153 18.14 2.30 14.57
C ASP A 153 16.89 2.74 13.80
N PRO A 154 17.05 3.51 12.70
CA PRO A 154 15.93 3.94 11.85
C PRO A 154 15.11 2.77 11.27
N LEU A 155 15.76 1.62 10.94
CA LEU A 155 15.04 0.46 10.40
C LEU A 155 14.14 -0.20 11.45
N ALA A 156 14.59 -0.29 12.69
CA ALA A 156 13.77 -0.81 13.79
C ALA A 156 12.57 0.11 14.05
N ILE A 157 12.79 1.43 14.11
CA ILE A 157 11.71 2.42 14.27
C ILE A 157 10.71 2.35 13.11
N ALA A 158 11.19 2.29 11.87
CA ALA A 158 10.31 2.15 10.70
C ALA A 158 9.44 0.88 10.78
N GLY A 159 10.02 -0.24 11.21
CA GLY A 159 9.25 -1.48 11.41
C GLY A 159 8.18 -1.35 12.51
N GLN A 160 8.46 -0.65 13.61
CA GLN A 160 7.48 -0.39 14.66
C GLN A 160 6.36 0.52 14.17
N ILE A 161 6.69 1.58 13.42
CA ILE A 161 5.72 2.49 12.81
C ILE A 161 4.77 1.71 11.88
N LEU A 162 5.30 0.88 10.97
CA LEU A 162 4.47 0.07 10.08
C LEU A 162 3.54 -0.85 10.85
N GLY A 163 4.02 -1.54 11.88
CA GLY A 163 3.18 -2.39 12.71
C GLY A 163 2.04 -1.63 13.40
N MET A 164 2.26 -0.36 13.81
CA MET A 164 1.20 0.50 14.34
C MET A 164 0.22 0.94 13.25
N VAL A 165 0.72 1.36 12.08
CA VAL A 165 -0.12 1.73 10.91
C VAL A 165 -1.02 0.57 10.52
N ASP A 166 -0.46 -0.64 10.39
CA ASP A 166 -1.21 -1.84 10.03
C ASP A 166 -2.34 -2.14 11.03
N GLY A 167 -2.05 -2.06 12.33
CA GLY A 167 -3.04 -2.27 13.38
C GLY A 167 -4.15 -1.22 13.37
N LEU A 168 -3.79 0.07 13.27
CA LEU A 168 -4.75 1.17 13.24
C LEU A 168 -5.63 1.14 11.97
N ASN A 169 -5.04 0.79 10.83
CA ASN A 169 -5.76 0.61 9.58
C ASN A 169 -6.70 -0.59 9.60
N ALA A 170 -6.27 -1.72 10.17
CA ALA A 170 -7.17 -2.87 10.35
C ALA A 170 -8.39 -2.51 11.22
N HIS A 171 -8.19 -1.69 12.27
CA HIS A 171 -9.28 -1.20 13.13
C HIS A 171 -10.24 -0.27 12.37
N SER A 172 -9.76 0.53 11.41
CA SER A 172 -10.61 1.42 10.62
C SER A 172 -11.66 0.68 9.79
N LEU A 173 -11.33 -0.53 9.30
CA LEU A 173 -12.26 -1.36 8.51
C LEU A 173 -13.52 -1.77 9.27
N VAL A 174 -13.49 -1.72 10.59
CA VAL A 174 -14.66 -1.98 11.47
C VAL A 174 -15.14 -0.70 12.16
N ALA A 175 -14.71 0.47 11.67
CA ALA A 175 -15.09 1.79 12.17
C ALA A 175 -14.78 1.99 13.67
N TRP A 176 -13.67 1.41 14.17
CA TRP A 176 -13.22 1.60 15.54
C TRP A 176 -12.29 2.83 15.62
N GLN A 177 -12.70 3.83 16.38
CA GLN A 177 -12.10 5.17 16.48
C GLN A 177 -12.17 5.96 15.14
N ASP A 178 -12.18 7.28 15.23
CA ASP A 178 -12.11 8.13 14.04
C ASP A 178 -10.67 8.29 13.53
N ALA A 179 -10.53 8.75 12.28
CA ALA A 179 -9.22 8.91 11.64
C ALA A 179 -8.33 9.91 12.38
N SER A 180 -8.91 10.98 12.95
CA SER A 180 -8.14 12.01 13.66
C SER A 180 -7.55 11.49 14.97
N GLU A 181 -8.30 10.64 15.68
CA GLU A 181 -7.81 9.98 16.91
C GLU A 181 -6.68 9.01 16.58
N ARG A 182 -6.86 8.16 15.54
CA ARG A 182 -5.83 7.20 15.10
C ARG A 182 -4.55 7.92 14.67
N THR A 183 -4.67 8.97 13.86
CA THR A 183 -3.52 9.76 13.39
C THR A 183 -2.78 10.42 14.54
N ARG A 184 -3.50 11.04 15.48
CA ARG A 184 -2.89 11.67 16.65
C ARG A 184 -2.18 10.65 17.55
N LEU A 185 -2.78 9.48 17.75
CA LEU A 185 -2.16 8.40 18.52
C LEU A 185 -0.86 7.95 17.88
N LEU A 186 -0.86 7.72 16.56
CA LEU A 186 0.34 7.33 15.83
C LEU A 186 1.44 8.39 15.94
N LEU A 187 1.13 9.65 15.62
CA LEU A 187 2.12 10.73 15.61
C LEU A 187 2.76 10.93 16.98
N ARG A 188 1.99 10.93 18.07
CA ARG A 188 2.53 11.03 19.43
C ARG A 188 3.43 9.85 19.80
N SER A 189 3.10 8.66 19.35
CA SER A 189 3.95 7.49 19.56
C SER A 189 5.27 7.62 18.82
N VAL A 190 5.21 8.12 17.57
CA VAL A 190 6.41 8.35 16.74
C VAL A 190 7.26 9.50 17.29
N GLU A 191 6.66 10.57 17.82
CA GLU A 191 7.38 11.65 18.52
C GLU A 191 8.24 11.09 19.67
N ALA A 192 7.65 10.22 20.49
CA ALA A 192 8.39 9.59 21.60
C ALA A 192 9.53 8.68 21.12
N MET A 193 9.35 7.94 20.01
CA MET A 193 10.39 7.09 19.44
C MET A 193 11.56 7.86 18.83
N LEU A 194 11.33 9.09 18.38
CA LEU A 194 12.31 9.94 17.70
C LEU A 194 12.88 11.04 18.61
N ASP A 195 12.59 10.97 19.92
CA ASP A 195 13.01 11.96 20.93
C ASP A 195 12.61 13.39 20.55
N LEU A 196 11.37 13.56 20.08
CA LEU A 196 10.78 14.84 19.73
C LEU A 196 9.98 15.41 20.91
N GLU A 197 9.92 16.74 21.00
CA GLU A 197 8.98 17.39 21.92
C GLU A 197 7.53 17.06 21.54
N PRO A 198 6.60 16.99 22.50
CA PRO A 198 5.20 16.72 22.22
C PRO A 198 4.59 17.71 21.20
N ASP A 199 3.73 17.18 20.36
CA ASP A 199 2.97 17.91 19.33
C ASP A 199 3.83 18.53 18.18
N VAL A 200 5.09 18.15 18.04
CA VAL A 200 5.94 18.60 16.91
C VAL A 200 5.42 18.05 15.57
N LEU A 201 5.05 16.77 15.51
CA LEU A 201 4.46 16.17 14.30
C LEU A 201 2.96 16.46 14.21
N VAL A 202 2.25 16.41 15.34
CA VAL A 202 0.80 16.68 15.40
C VAL A 202 0.50 18.12 14.93
N GLY A 203 1.29 19.10 15.32
CA GLY A 203 1.14 20.50 14.91
C GLY A 203 1.39 20.77 13.42
N ARG A 204 1.86 19.79 12.66
CA ARG A 204 2.08 19.86 11.21
C ARG A 204 0.90 19.35 10.37
N LEU A 205 -0.12 18.80 11.04
CA LEU A 205 -1.34 18.41 10.35
C LEU A 205 -2.10 19.63 9.86
N PRO A 206 -2.75 19.56 8.67
CA PRO A 206 -3.67 20.61 8.26
C PRO A 206 -4.84 20.72 9.25
N VAL A 207 -5.19 21.95 9.59
CA VAL A 207 -6.34 22.28 10.46
C VAL A 207 -7.65 22.03 9.73
#